data_1cfb701f377894cd3f8d9d3db4c4194e
#
_entry.id   1cfb701f377894cd3f8d9d3db4c4194e
#
_cell.length_a   1.000
_cell.length_b   1.000
_cell.length_c   1.000
_cell.angle_alpha   90.00
_cell.angle_beta   90.00
_cell.angle_gamma   90.00
#
_symmetry.space_group_name_H-M   'P 1'
#
loop_
_entity.id
_entity.type
_entity.pdbx_description
1 polymer ?
#
loop_
_entity_poly.entity_id
_entity_poly.type
_entity_poly.pdbx_seq_one_letter_code
_entity_poly.pdbx_strand_id
1 'polypeptide(L)'
;SLPKGSSIFKRLKEGMLNYQDLGLDHPPKPGEVLPKPLIEVTTKLESTDRHLSWEEAREITGMVPLEEYALHQHTLTAARVITDFAQRAGLNNEDGKVEYARDSRGKLMLVDVFGTPDECRFTMQGMPVSKEIARQFYQGSAWQDAVIAAKLEAKQKGTSDWKNLCPLTPGPLPFKLLDIISQMYMSTANAFLGRKAFDSSPLEKVVERYMRWKTSHS
;
A
#
# COMPACT_ATOMS: atom_id res chain seq x y z
N SER A 1 -7.49 -7.36 -4.95
CA SER A 1 -7.16 -7.31 -6.38
C SER A 1 -5.72 -6.82 -6.60
N LEU A 2 -5.28 -6.77 -7.87
CA LEU A 2 -3.95 -6.30 -8.25
C LEU A 2 -4.01 -4.85 -8.74
N PRO A 3 -3.76 -3.85 -7.89
CA PRO A 3 -3.81 -2.45 -8.32
C PRO A 3 -2.69 -2.15 -9.33
N LYS A 4 -2.93 -1.19 -10.24
CA LYS A 4 -1.99 -0.81 -11.31
C LYS A 4 -0.54 -0.56 -10.82
N GLY A 5 -0.36 -0.05 -9.60
CA GLY A 5 0.93 0.22 -8.97
C GLY A 5 1.50 -0.95 -8.14
N SER A 6 0.96 -2.17 -8.27
CA SER A 6 1.47 -3.34 -7.55
C SER A 6 2.89 -3.70 -8.00
N SER A 7 3.76 -4.03 -7.04
CA SER A 7 5.11 -4.57 -7.29
C SER A 7 5.10 -5.91 -8.03
N ILE A 8 3.97 -6.62 -7.99
CA ILE A 8 3.77 -7.91 -8.67
C ILE A 8 4.05 -7.77 -10.17
N PHE A 9 3.53 -6.72 -10.84
CA PHE A 9 3.75 -6.54 -12.28
C PHE A 9 5.23 -6.36 -12.63
N LYS A 10 6.00 -5.65 -11.79
CA LYS A 10 7.44 -5.50 -11.97
C LYS A 10 8.15 -6.83 -11.80
N ARG A 11 7.83 -7.59 -10.74
CA ARG A 11 8.47 -8.89 -10.44
C ARG A 11 8.17 -9.95 -11.48
N LEU A 12 6.94 -9.97 -12.03
CA LEU A 12 6.59 -10.83 -13.17
C LEU A 12 7.44 -10.49 -14.40
N LYS A 13 7.60 -9.20 -14.70
CA LYS A 13 8.43 -8.75 -15.83
C LYS A 13 9.92 -9.10 -15.66
N GLU A 14 10.40 -9.08 -14.42
CA GLU A 14 11.80 -9.39 -14.05
C GLU A 14 12.04 -10.90 -13.85
N GLY A 15 11.00 -11.74 -14.01
CA GLY A 15 11.10 -13.19 -13.82
C GLY A 15 11.29 -13.64 -12.36
N MET A 16 11.03 -12.73 -11.41
CA MET A 16 11.12 -13.03 -9.97
C MET A 16 9.85 -13.70 -9.42
N LEU A 17 8.80 -13.78 -10.21
CA LEU A 17 7.50 -14.33 -9.86
C LEU A 17 6.86 -14.88 -11.15
N ASN A 18 6.12 -15.95 -11.04
CA ASN A 18 5.32 -16.50 -12.14
C ASN A 18 3.82 -16.27 -11.85
N TYR A 19 3.01 -16.14 -12.89
CA TYR A 19 1.57 -15.96 -12.70
C TYR A 19 0.89 -17.21 -12.13
N GLN A 20 1.46 -18.40 -12.31
CA GLN A 20 1.01 -19.63 -11.67
C GLN A 20 1.13 -19.56 -10.14
N ASP A 21 2.16 -18.87 -9.61
CA ASP A 21 2.32 -18.65 -8.16
C ASP A 21 1.18 -17.81 -7.59
N LEU A 22 0.51 -17.02 -8.44
CA LEU A 22 -0.69 -16.26 -8.11
C LEU A 22 -1.99 -17.07 -8.24
N GLY A 23 -1.90 -18.33 -8.68
CA GLY A 23 -3.04 -19.18 -8.96
C GLY A 23 -3.74 -18.85 -10.28
N LEU A 24 -3.04 -18.21 -11.22
CA LEU A 24 -3.56 -17.82 -12.52
C LEU A 24 -2.99 -18.72 -13.64
N ASP A 25 -3.74 -18.90 -14.70
CA ASP A 25 -3.34 -19.61 -15.92
C ASP A 25 -2.89 -18.65 -17.06
N HIS A 26 -2.90 -17.35 -16.78
CA HIS A 26 -2.54 -16.28 -17.71
C HIS A 26 -1.82 -15.12 -16.99
N PRO A 27 -1.07 -14.28 -17.72
CA PRO A 27 -0.49 -13.06 -17.15
C PRO A 27 -1.58 -12.10 -16.62
N PRO A 28 -1.47 -11.66 -15.36
CA PRO A 28 -2.51 -10.82 -14.74
C PRO A 28 -2.59 -9.42 -15.35
N LYS A 29 -3.79 -8.83 -15.25
CA LYS A 29 -4.06 -7.45 -15.64
C LYS A 29 -4.27 -6.55 -14.40
N PRO A 30 -4.00 -5.24 -14.52
CA PRO A 30 -4.36 -4.31 -13.46
C PRO A 30 -5.87 -4.37 -13.12
N GLY A 31 -6.19 -4.45 -11.84
CA GLY A 31 -7.57 -4.60 -11.34
C GLY A 31 -8.04 -6.04 -11.22
N GLU A 32 -7.26 -7.01 -11.68
CA GLU A 32 -7.64 -8.42 -11.60
C GLU A 32 -7.70 -8.91 -10.16
N VAL A 33 -8.74 -9.68 -9.86
CA VAL A 33 -8.94 -10.28 -8.54
C VAL A 33 -8.28 -11.65 -8.53
N LEU A 34 -7.37 -11.88 -7.60
CA LEU A 34 -6.71 -13.17 -7.42
C LEU A 34 -7.69 -14.21 -6.87
N PRO A 35 -7.57 -15.50 -7.28
CA PRO A 35 -8.41 -16.58 -6.79
C PRO A 35 -8.32 -16.78 -5.26
N LYS A 36 -7.16 -16.45 -4.69
CA LYS A 36 -6.88 -16.51 -3.24
C LYS A 36 -6.10 -15.26 -2.82
N PRO A 37 -6.25 -14.80 -1.55
CA PRO A 37 -5.39 -13.77 -1.00
C PRO A 37 -3.92 -14.19 -1.06
N LEU A 38 -3.08 -13.34 -1.61
CA LEU A 38 -1.63 -13.51 -1.59
C LEU A 38 -1.08 -12.82 -0.34
N ILE A 39 -0.32 -13.54 0.47
CA ILE A 39 0.41 -13.01 1.61
C ILE A 39 1.89 -13.08 1.29
N GLU A 40 2.55 -11.95 1.36
CA GLU A 40 3.97 -11.80 1.12
C GLU A 40 4.62 -11.09 2.31
N VAL A 41 5.90 -11.31 2.47
CA VAL A 41 6.73 -10.68 3.50
C VAL A 41 7.80 -9.82 2.88
N THR A 42 8.11 -8.71 3.55
CA THR A 42 9.18 -7.79 3.15
C THR A 42 10.03 -7.43 4.35
N THR A 43 11.27 -7.02 4.08
CA THR A 43 12.10 -6.35 5.08
C THR A 43 11.51 -4.96 5.39
N LYS A 44 11.83 -4.39 6.57
CA LYS A 44 11.39 -3.05 6.96
C LYS A 44 12.53 -2.04 7.05
N LEU A 45 13.68 -2.43 7.53
CA LEU A 45 14.77 -1.51 7.90
C LEU A 45 15.83 -1.34 6.80
N GLU A 46 15.60 -1.91 5.63
CA GLU A 46 16.45 -1.70 4.45
C GLU A 46 16.08 -0.38 3.73
N SER A 47 16.91 0.05 2.78
CA SER A 47 16.67 1.26 1.95
C SER A 47 15.34 1.23 1.18
N THR A 48 14.87 0.03 0.87
CA THR A 48 13.57 -0.25 0.25
C THR A 48 13.05 -1.57 0.80
N ASP A 49 11.74 -1.69 0.95
CA ASP A 49 11.10 -2.95 1.33
C ASP A 49 11.46 -4.01 0.28
N ARG A 50 12.26 -5.00 0.69
CA ARG A 50 12.67 -6.12 -0.17
C ARG A 50 11.74 -7.30 0.09
N HIS A 51 11.17 -7.86 -0.96
CA HIS A 51 10.39 -9.10 -0.85
C HIS A 51 11.31 -10.26 -0.45
N LEU A 52 10.82 -11.07 0.47
CA LEU A 52 11.51 -12.25 0.98
C LEU A 52 10.73 -13.50 0.59
N SER A 53 11.43 -14.61 0.41
CA SER A 53 10.81 -15.92 0.55
C SER A 53 10.46 -16.17 2.03
N TRP A 54 9.53 -17.08 2.29
CA TRP A 54 9.20 -17.45 3.66
C TRP A 54 10.37 -18.15 4.35
N GLU A 55 11.25 -18.82 3.60
CA GLU A 55 12.48 -19.39 4.10
C GLU A 55 13.46 -18.32 4.59
N GLU A 56 13.76 -17.31 3.74
CA GLU A 56 14.57 -16.16 4.15
C GLU A 56 13.97 -15.42 5.35
N ALA A 57 12.64 -15.26 5.38
CA ALA A 57 11.97 -14.62 6.51
C ALA A 57 12.17 -15.40 7.82
N ARG A 58 12.10 -16.73 7.78
CA ARG A 58 12.40 -17.59 8.95
C ARG A 58 13.86 -17.44 9.41
N GLU A 59 14.79 -17.47 8.46
CA GLU A 59 16.22 -17.30 8.78
C GLU A 59 16.51 -15.96 9.45
N ILE A 60 15.98 -14.86 8.91
CA ILE A 60 16.20 -13.50 9.43
C ILE A 60 15.57 -13.32 10.82
N THR A 61 14.37 -13.86 11.03
CA THR A 61 13.56 -13.58 12.23
C THR A 61 13.71 -14.64 13.33
N GLY A 62 14.29 -15.78 13.00
CA GLY A 62 14.29 -16.97 13.88
C GLY A 62 12.90 -17.57 14.12
N MET A 63 11.95 -17.28 13.22
CA MET A 63 10.56 -17.72 13.34
C MET A 63 10.44 -19.22 13.09
N VAL A 64 9.72 -19.91 13.98
CA VAL A 64 9.43 -21.34 13.80
C VAL A 64 8.17 -21.53 12.93
N PRO A 65 7.97 -22.72 12.31
CA PRO A 65 6.84 -22.98 11.42
C PRO A 65 5.46 -22.68 12.02
N LEU A 66 5.29 -22.89 13.32
CA LEU A 66 4.03 -22.59 14.03
C LEU A 66 3.76 -21.09 14.11
N GLU A 67 4.82 -20.28 14.30
CA GLU A 67 4.70 -18.81 14.28
C GLU A 67 4.40 -18.28 12.89
N GLU A 68 5.02 -18.85 11.84
CA GLU A 68 4.69 -18.54 10.45
C GLU A 68 3.22 -18.82 10.16
N TYR A 69 2.72 -19.99 10.54
CA TYR A 69 1.31 -20.32 10.40
C TYR A 69 0.41 -19.33 11.15
N ALA A 70 0.74 -18.97 12.38
CA ALA A 70 0.01 -17.98 13.16
C ALA A 70 0.01 -16.60 12.48
N LEU A 71 1.16 -16.17 11.94
CA LEU A 71 1.29 -14.93 11.19
C LEU A 71 0.36 -14.90 9.95
N HIS A 72 0.32 -16.00 9.19
CA HIS A 72 -0.60 -16.15 8.05
C HIS A 72 -2.06 -16.01 8.49
N GLN A 73 -2.48 -16.71 9.56
CA GLN A 73 -3.85 -16.67 10.06
C GLN A 73 -4.24 -15.27 10.59
N HIS A 74 -3.33 -14.61 11.32
CA HIS A 74 -3.52 -13.25 11.81
C HIS A 74 -3.64 -12.26 10.66
N THR A 75 -2.80 -12.37 9.63
CA THR A 75 -2.82 -11.51 8.46
C THR A 75 -4.11 -11.68 7.65
N LEU A 76 -4.55 -12.91 7.43
CA LEU A 76 -5.85 -13.18 6.77
C LEU A 76 -7.02 -12.61 7.57
N THR A 77 -6.98 -12.73 8.90
CA THR A 77 -8.02 -12.19 9.78
C THR A 77 -8.03 -10.67 9.72
N ALA A 78 -6.88 -10.02 9.83
CA ALA A 78 -6.76 -8.57 9.67
C ALA A 78 -7.28 -8.10 8.30
N ALA A 79 -6.89 -8.78 7.22
CA ALA A 79 -7.34 -8.46 5.87
C ALA A 79 -8.89 -8.58 5.73
N ARG A 80 -9.51 -9.61 6.31
CA ARG A 80 -10.98 -9.75 6.32
C ARG A 80 -11.65 -8.60 7.07
N VAL A 81 -11.19 -8.32 8.29
CA VAL A 81 -11.74 -7.21 9.10
C VAL A 81 -11.63 -5.89 8.37
N ILE A 82 -10.47 -5.57 7.81
CA ILE A 82 -10.25 -4.35 7.03
C ILE A 82 -11.20 -4.30 5.82
N THR A 83 -11.34 -5.41 5.10
CA THR A 83 -12.21 -5.50 3.92
C THR A 83 -13.68 -5.32 4.29
N ASP A 84 -14.13 -5.92 5.39
CA ASP A 84 -15.51 -5.78 5.88
C ASP A 84 -15.83 -4.31 6.27
N PHE A 85 -14.89 -3.63 6.94
CA PHE A 85 -15.05 -2.20 7.26
C PHE A 85 -15.04 -1.34 5.98
N ALA A 86 -14.15 -1.61 5.04
CA ALA A 86 -14.09 -0.91 3.77
C ALA A 86 -15.40 -1.06 2.99
N GLN A 87 -15.94 -2.28 2.88
CA GLN A 87 -17.20 -2.54 2.18
C GLN A 87 -18.38 -1.81 2.80
N ARG A 88 -18.47 -1.75 4.13
CA ARG A 88 -19.53 -0.97 4.83
C ARG A 88 -19.43 0.52 4.54
N ALA A 89 -18.22 1.02 4.27
CA ALA A 89 -17.95 2.39 3.87
C ALA A 89 -18.09 2.63 2.35
N GLY A 90 -18.53 1.64 1.57
CA GLY A 90 -18.64 1.73 0.11
C GLY A 90 -17.29 1.67 -0.62
N LEU A 91 -16.24 1.16 0.05
CA LEU A 91 -14.90 1.06 -0.49
C LEU A 91 -14.57 -0.38 -0.90
N ASN A 92 -13.77 -0.52 -1.95
CA ASN A 92 -13.07 -1.76 -2.25
C ASN A 92 -11.69 -1.73 -1.59
N ASN A 93 -11.30 -2.78 -0.90
CA ASN A 93 -9.94 -2.99 -0.40
C ASN A 93 -9.16 -3.78 -1.47
N GLU A 94 -8.23 -3.13 -2.14
CA GLU A 94 -7.43 -3.73 -3.22
C GLU A 94 -6.30 -4.57 -2.64
N ASP A 95 -5.49 -3.97 -1.79
CA ASP A 95 -4.42 -4.58 -1.00
C ASP A 95 -4.11 -3.73 0.23
N GLY A 96 -3.24 -4.24 1.08
CA GLY A 96 -2.77 -3.52 2.25
C GLY A 96 -1.50 -4.12 2.83
N LYS A 97 -0.94 -3.42 3.80
CA LYS A 97 0.22 -3.83 4.57
C LYS A 97 -0.15 -3.88 6.05
N VAL A 98 0.36 -4.87 6.74
CA VAL A 98 0.33 -4.97 8.20
C VAL A 98 1.72 -5.29 8.70
N GLU A 99 2.05 -4.81 9.89
CA GLU A 99 3.34 -5.03 10.52
C GLU A 99 3.15 -5.77 11.85
N TYR A 100 4.09 -6.63 12.13
CA TYR A 100 4.10 -7.41 13.37
C TYR A 100 5.40 -7.21 14.14
N ALA A 101 5.29 -7.19 15.46
CA ALA A 101 6.38 -7.22 16.38
C ALA A 101 6.16 -8.33 17.42
N ARG A 102 7.19 -8.67 18.17
CA ARG A 102 7.04 -9.50 19.37
C ARG A 102 7.01 -8.62 20.61
N ASP A 103 6.06 -8.88 21.49
CA ASP A 103 6.05 -8.26 22.82
C ASP A 103 7.18 -8.80 23.71
N SER A 104 7.31 -8.30 24.93
CA SER A 104 8.33 -8.73 25.91
C SER A 104 8.23 -10.21 26.30
N ARG A 105 7.12 -10.90 25.97
CA ARG A 105 6.90 -12.33 26.21
C ARG A 105 7.10 -13.17 24.94
N GLY A 106 7.55 -12.54 23.84
CA GLY A 106 7.72 -13.19 22.55
C GLY A 106 6.43 -13.39 21.74
N LYS A 107 5.27 -12.89 22.20
CA LYS A 107 4.00 -13.05 21.52
C LYS A 107 3.90 -12.07 20.35
N LEU A 108 3.39 -12.56 19.20
CA LEU A 108 3.11 -11.70 18.02
C LEU A 108 2.06 -10.65 18.36
N MET A 109 2.35 -9.42 17.99
CA MET A 109 1.52 -8.25 18.19
C MET A 109 1.44 -7.48 16.87
N LEU A 110 0.22 -7.12 16.46
CA LEU A 110 0.00 -6.22 15.32
C LEU A 110 0.40 -4.81 15.73
N VAL A 111 1.20 -4.16 14.90
CA VAL A 111 1.73 -2.81 15.13
C VAL A 111 1.49 -1.91 13.92
N ASP A 112 1.81 -0.62 14.07
CA ASP A 112 1.59 0.41 13.05
C ASP A 112 0.11 0.73 12.78
N VAL A 113 -0.16 1.60 11.81
CA VAL A 113 -1.49 2.18 11.49
C VAL A 113 -2.26 1.34 10.46
N PHE A 114 -2.38 0.05 10.71
CA PHE A 114 -3.08 -0.87 9.80
C PHE A 114 -4.55 -0.46 9.53
N GLY A 115 -5.05 -0.82 8.36
CA GLY A 115 -6.44 -0.56 7.95
C GLY A 115 -6.74 0.90 7.59
N THR A 116 -5.74 1.75 7.50
CA THR A 116 -5.89 3.16 7.10
C THR A 116 -5.58 3.37 5.62
N PRO A 117 -5.98 4.51 5.02
CA PRO A 117 -5.60 4.87 3.66
C PRO A 117 -4.08 5.02 3.43
N ASP A 118 -3.27 5.02 4.50
CA ASP A 118 -1.81 4.99 4.39
C ASP A 118 -1.27 3.59 4.14
N GLU A 119 -1.86 2.58 4.78
CA GLU A 119 -1.37 1.21 4.70
C GLU A 119 -2.21 0.32 3.78
N CYS A 120 -3.40 0.78 3.38
CA CYS A 120 -4.28 0.07 2.46
C CYS A 120 -4.55 0.90 1.20
N ARG A 121 -4.66 0.24 0.06
CA ARG A 121 -5.16 0.83 -1.17
C ARG A 121 -6.65 0.58 -1.29
N PHE A 122 -7.43 1.56 -0.85
CA PHE A 122 -8.86 1.55 -1.06
C PHE A 122 -9.21 2.24 -2.36
N THR A 123 -10.32 1.82 -2.99
CA THR A 123 -10.90 2.46 -4.15
C THR A 123 -12.40 2.64 -3.98
N MET A 124 -12.93 3.71 -4.59
CA MET A 124 -14.36 3.95 -4.73
C MET A 124 -14.63 4.41 -6.17
N GLN A 125 -15.54 3.75 -6.87
CA GLN A 125 -15.84 4.03 -8.28
C GLN A 125 -14.58 4.06 -9.18
N GLY A 126 -13.61 3.18 -8.89
CA GLY A 126 -12.34 3.11 -9.60
C GLY A 126 -11.34 4.23 -9.28
N MET A 127 -11.67 5.14 -8.35
CA MET A 127 -10.77 6.18 -7.89
C MET A 127 -10.05 5.75 -6.61
N PRO A 128 -8.74 6.07 -6.47
CA PRO A 128 -8.02 5.76 -5.25
C PRO A 128 -8.55 6.60 -4.07
N VAL A 129 -8.68 5.95 -2.92
CA VAL A 129 -9.01 6.55 -1.62
C VAL A 129 -7.86 6.21 -0.67
N SER A 130 -6.67 6.72 -0.97
CA SER A 130 -5.44 6.41 -0.24
C SER A 130 -4.33 7.41 -0.59
N LYS A 131 -3.16 7.26 0.03
CA LYS A 131 -1.93 8.00 -0.34
C LYS A 131 -1.55 7.88 -1.82
N GLU A 132 -2.17 6.97 -2.56
CA GLU A 132 -1.95 6.78 -3.99
C GLU A 132 -2.31 8.01 -4.83
N ILE A 133 -3.23 8.86 -4.35
CA ILE A 133 -3.56 10.13 -4.99
C ILE A 133 -2.32 11.03 -5.09
N ALA A 134 -1.60 11.21 -3.99
CA ALA A 134 -0.38 12.01 -3.96
C ALA A 134 0.74 11.36 -4.81
N ARG A 135 0.86 10.03 -4.78
CA ARG A 135 1.83 9.31 -5.62
C ARG A 135 1.56 9.51 -7.11
N GLN A 136 0.30 9.43 -7.53
CA GLN A 136 -0.10 9.65 -8.93
C GLN A 136 0.19 11.08 -9.38
N PHE A 137 0.04 12.07 -8.49
CA PHE A 137 0.36 13.46 -8.81
C PHE A 137 1.85 13.65 -9.13
N TYR A 138 2.74 13.00 -8.38
CA TYR A 138 4.18 13.11 -8.64
C TYR A 138 4.69 12.14 -9.72
N GLN A 139 3.83 11.26 -10.25
CA GLN A 139 4.22 10.31 -11.28
C GLN A 139 4.66 11.04 -12.56
N GLY A 140 5.84 10.69 -13.09
CA GLY A 140 6.43 11.33 -14.27
C GLY A 140 7.04 12.71 -13.99
N SER A 141 7.16 13.13 -12.73
CA SER A 141 7.84 14.37 -12.36
C SER A 141 9.36 14.20 -12.32
N ALA A 142 10.10 15.29 -12.55
CA ALA A 142 11.55 15.30 -12.41
C ALA A 142 12.03 14.86 -11.00
N TRP A 143 11.20 15.12 -9.96
CA TRP A 143 11.51 14.62 -8.62
C TRP A 143 11.41 13.10 -8.55
N GLN A 144 10.40 12.48 -9.16
CA GLN A 144 10.31 11.01 -9.20
C GLN A 144 11.53 10.40 -9.89
N ASP A 145 11.99 10.97 -11.01
CA ASP A 145 13.15 10.49 -11.73
C ASP A 145 14.41 10.62 -10.87
N ALA A 146 14.59 11.74 -10.17
CA ALA A 146 15.67 11.94 -9.21
C ALA A 146 15.64 10.94 -8.05
N VAL A 147 14.46 10.61 -7.52
CA VAL A 147 14.30 9.58 -6.47
C VAL A 147 14.69 8.20 -6.99
N ILE A 148 14.31 7.85 -8.22
CA ILE A 148 14.69 6.57 -8.83
C ILE A 148 16.20 6.48 -8.99
N ALA A 149 16.84 7.53 -9.50
CA ALA A 149 18.30 7.61 -9.66
C ALA A 149 19.01 7.50 -8.30
N ALA A 150 18.57 8.27 -7.30
CA ALA A 150 19.15 8.25 -5.95
C ALA A 150 19.04 6.88 -5.28
N LYS A 151 17.92 6.17 -5.44
CA LYS A 151 17.76 4.80 -4.93
C LYS A 151 18.68 3.81 -5.61
N LEU A 152 18.89 3.95 -6.93
CA LEU A 152 19.84 3.12 -7.66
C LEU A 152 21.27 3.37 -7.19
N GLU A 153 21.66 4.63 -7.03
CA GLU A 153 22.98 5.03 -6.52
C GLU A 153 23.20 4.51 -5.08
N ALA A 154 22.19 4.66 -4.20
CA ALA A 154 22.25 4.13 -2.84
C ALA A 154 22.51 2.62 -2.82
N LYS A 155 21.82 1.88 -3.69
CA LYS A 155 22.02 0.43 -3.84
C LYS A 155 23.45 0.10 -4.29
N GLN A 156 23.99 0.84 -5.25
CA GLN A 156 25.37 0.66 -5.72
C GLN A 156 26.40 0.96 -4.64
N LYS A 157 26.15 1.97 -3.79
CA LYS A 157 26.99 2.36 -2.67
C LYS A 157 26.80 1.50 -1.40
N GLY A 158 25.86 0.56 -1.39
CA GLY A 158 25.54 -0.26 -0.21
C GLY A 158 24.99 0.53 0.97
N THR A 159 24.34 1.68 0.72
CA THR A 159 23.73 2.53 1.75
C THR A 159 22.21 2.52 1.67
N SER A 160 21.54 2.70 2.81
CA SER A 160 20.10 2.92 2.86
C SER A 160 19.69 4.38 2.69
N ASP A 161 20.64 5.31 2.76
CA ASP A 161 20.40 6.76 2.82
C ASP A 161 20.28 7.41 1.42
N TRP A 162 19.34 6.89 0.63
CA TRP A 162 19.04 7.44 -0.69
C TRP A 162 18.50 8.88 -0.64
N LYS A 163 17.91 9.30 0.49
CA LYS A 163 17.31 10.63 0.62
C LYS A 163 18.36 11.73 0.52
N ASN A 164 19.51 11.53 1.12
CA ASN A 164 20.66 12.47 1.03
C ASN A 164 21.32 12.44 -0.35
N LEU A 165 21.11 11.40 -1.14
CA LEU A 165 21.60 11.32 -2.53
C LEU A 165 20.64 11.95 -3.54
N CYS A 166 19.39 12.22 -3.15
CA CYS A 166 18.40 12.82 -4.03
C CYS A 166 18.60 14.35 -4.11
N PRO A 167 18.94 14.91 -5.28
CA PRO A 167 19.24 16.34 -5.41
C PRO A 167 17.96 17.21 -5.41
N LEU A 168 16.78 16.61 -5.51
CA LEU A 168 15.52 17.32 -5.60
C LEU A 168 14.61 16.99 -4.42
N THR A 169 13.84 17.97 -3.99
CA THR A 169 12.71 17.81 -3.06
C THR A 169 11.39 17.87 -3.84
N PRO A 170 10.32 17.20 -3.36
CA PRO A 170 9.02 17.30 -4.02
C PRO A 170 8.49 18.73 -3.95
N GLY A 171 7.99 19.24 -5.05
CA GLY A 171 7.21 20.48 -5.05
C GLY A 171 5.94 20.31 -4.20
N PRO A 172 5.33 21.40 -3.71
CA PRO A 172 4.09 21.33 -2.94
C PRO A 172 2.95 20.78 -3.79
N LEU A 173 2.05 20.02 -3.16
CA LEU A 173 0.78 19.66 -3.78
C LEU A 173 -0.06 20.93 -4.03
N PRO A 174 -0.78 21.05 -5.16
CA PRO A 174 -1.75 22.11 -5.34
C PRO A 174 -2.73 22.17 -4.17
N PHE A 175 -3.04 23.37 -3.69
CA PHE A 175 -3.91 23.54 -2.52
C PHE A 175 -5.24 22.80 -2.63
N LYS A 176 -5.88 22.85 -3.82
CA LYS A 176 -7.12 22.11 -4.08
C LYS A 176 -6.95 20.59 -3.94
N LEU A 177 -5.83 20.04 -4.39
CA LEU A 177 -5.56 18.60 -4.27
C LEU A 177 -5.27 18.22 -2.82
N LEU A 178 -4.50 19.05 -2.11
CA LEU A 178 -4.21 18.85 -0.69
C LEU A 178 -5.50 18.84 0.14
N ASP A 179 -6.42 19.79 -0.12
CA ASP A 179 -7.72 19.83 0.54
C ASP A 179 -8.58 18.60 0.22
N ILE A 180 -8.60 18.15 -1.05
CA ILE A 180 -9.30 16.91 -1.43
C ILE A 180 -8.74 15.71 -0.67
N ILE A 181 -7.42 15.55 -0.57
CA ILE A 181 -6.78 14.46 0.15
C ILE A 181 -7.16 14.53 1.63
N SER A 182 -7.05 15.70 2.26
CA SER A 182 -7.41 15.90 3.66
C SER A 182 -8.87 15.52 3.93
N GLN A 183 -9.79 16.03 3.11
CA GLN A 183 -11.22 15.68 3.20
C GLN A 183 -11.46 14.19 3.00
N MET A 184 -10.71 13.54 2.10
CA MET A 184 -10.84 12.12 1.83
C MET A 184 -10.44 11.26 3.04
N TYR A 185 -9.36 11.60 3.73
CA TYR A 185 -8.96 10.91 4.96
C TYR A 185 -10.00 11.08 6.08
N MET A 186 -10.46 12.31 6.31
CA MET A 186 -11.48 12.61 7.31
C MET A 186 -12.82 11.90 7.01
N SER A 187 -13.25 11.93 5.75
CA SER A 187 -14.52 11.27 5.36
C SER A 187 -14.42 9.74 5.38
N THR A 188 -13.26 9.17 5.05
CA THR A 188 -13.03 7.72 5.21
C THR A 188 -13.09 7.31 6.68
N ALA A 189 -12.47 8.09 7.58
CA ALA A 189 -12.56 7.84 9.02
C ALA A 189 -14.01 7.92 9.52
N ASN A 190 -14.79 8.92 9.08
CA ASN A 190 -16.22 9.02 9.42
C ASN A 190 -17.01 7.80 8.92
N ALA A 191 -16.76 7.35 7.69
CA ALA A 191 -17.43 6.20 7.10
C ALA A 191 -17.10 4.90 7.86
N PHE A 192 -15.83 4.70 8.22
CA PHE A 192 -15.40 3.54 9.02
C PHE A 192 -16.01 3.53 10.43
N LEU A 193 -16.11 4.70 11.06
CA LEU A 193 -16.67 4.85 12.40
C LEU A 193 -18.22 4.81 12.41
N GLY A 194 -18.86 4.91 11.25
CA GLY A 194 -20.32 5.04 11.14
C GLY A 194 -20.89 6.29 11.83
N ARG A 195 -20.05 7.31 12.07
CA ARG A 195 -20.44 8.58 12.72
C ARG A 195 -19.54 9.73 12.26
N LYS A 196 -20.05 10.95 12.38
CA LYS A 196 -19.28 12.16 12.08
C LYS A 196 -18.31 12.45 13.25
N ALA A 197 -17.05 12.02 13.10
CA ALA A 197 -15.95 12.34 14.01
C ALA A 197 -15.16 13.56 13.53
N PHE A 198 -15.14 13.82 12.22
CA PHE A 198 -14.46 14.93 11.58
C PHE A 198 -15.47 15.75 10.76
N ASP A 199 -15.21 17.06 10.66
CA ASP A 199 -16.00 17.93 9.80
C ASP A 199 -15.54 17.80 8.35
N SER A 200 -16.20 16.91 7.62
CA SER A 200 -15.93 16.61 6.22
C SER A 200 -17.23 16.35 5.47
N SER A 201 -17.18 16.52 4.16
CA SER A 201 -18.25 16.08 3.26
C SER A 201 -18.37 14.54 3.28
N PRO A 202 -19.52 13.97 2.89
CA PRO A 202 -19.63 12.53 2.65
C PRO A 202 -18.58 12.04 1.66
N LEU A 203 -18.07 10.81 1.85
CA LEU A 203 -16.94 10.27 1.09
C LEU A 203 -17.19 10.29 -0.41
N GLU A 204 -18.39 9.94 -0.86
CA GLU A 204 -18.77 9.94 -2.28
C GLU A 204 -18.62 11.33 -2.90
N LYS A 205 -18.99 12.39 -2.17
CA LYS A 205 -18.86 13.78 -2.63
C LYS A 205 -17.39 14.20 -2.75
N VAL A 206 -16.53 13.72 -1.87
CA VAL A 206 -15.10 13.97 -1.95
C VAL A 206 -14.48 13.24 -3.14
N VAL A 207 -14.88 11.99 -3.38
CA VAL A 207 -14.45 11.22 -4.56
C VAL A 207 -14.91 11.90 -5.87
N GLU A 208 -16.16 12.36 -5.96
CA GLU A 208 -16.66 13.15 -7.10
C GLU A 208 -15.83 14.43 -7.33
N ARG A 209 -15.43 15.11 -6.24
CA ARG A 209 -14.53 16.28 -6.31
C ARG A 209 -13.18 15.93 -6.89
N TYR A 210 -12.62 14.80 -6.44
CA TYR A 210 -11.35 14.31 -6.97
C TYR A 210 -11.46 13.95 -8.45
N MET A 211 -12.53 13.28 -8.88
CA MET A 211 -12.75 12.93 -10.29
C MET A 211 -12.76 14.19 -11.16
N ARG A 212 -13.52 15.23 -10.78
CA ARG A 212 -13.56 16.51 -11.50
C ARG A 212 -12.19 17.20 -11.55
N TRP A 213 -11.47 17.19 -10.40
CA TRP A 213 -10.14 17.77 -10.36
C TRP A 213 -9.18 17.04 -11.31
N LYS A 214 -9.20 15.73 -11.31
CA LYS A 214 -8.34 14.89 -12.15
C LYS A 214 -8.60 15.15 -13.63
N THR A 215 -9.86 15.18 -14.08
CA THR A 215 -10.23 15.46 -15.46
C THR A 215 -9.78 16.85 -15.94
N SER A 216 -9.72 17.83 -15.06
CA SER A 216 -9.29 19.20 -15.42
C SER A 216 -7.77 19.39 -15.40
N HIS A 217 -6.99 18.37 -14.99
CA HIS A 217 -5.53 18.44 -14.85
C HIS A 217 -4.80 17.25 -15.52
N SER A 218 -5.52 16.48 -16.38
CA SER A 218 -5.01 15.37 -17.19
C SER A 218 -4.58 15.81 -18.58
#